data_6a14683b3af4fc131aa9d693294b1f82
#
_entry.id   6a14683b3af4fc131aa9d693294b1f82
#
_cell.length_a   1.000
_cell.length_b   1.000
_cell.length_c   1.000
_cell.angle_alpha   90.00
_cell.angle_beta   90.00
_cell.angle_gamma   90.00
#
_symmetry.space_group_name_H-M   'P 1'
#
loop_
_entity.id
_entity.type
_entity.pdbx_description
1 polymer ?
#
loop_
_entity_poly.entity_id
_entity_poly.type
_entity_poly.pdbx_seq_one_letter_code
_entity_poly.pdbx_strand_id
1 'polypeptide(L)'
;MTEATTEFFLQPTDLVDVSASAAAFESARPARPARRAPPPRPSGSAAPVRWWPLFLGSFQGRTDWHGNRLQRGIKAAKYLLRALSMPTEHGRFLDAVRRDPRMRGYAERDPRLLERHLHRFVNTRWSSKARLRHLRQHYRLMLERLPAALFDAIYRQGQADLGTLPLHDGSLLTLSLLPPAPMSCEGELWLQLSDAAGRELYRLVLTVTGDDAHPTVLIGCLQGPKGADARDVVRALTKQMHGLRPKQLMLSLACTFAERLGAHAIRAVCNGAHPLQRKRDVFLSDYDAFWIEQGGTPIVDGWFALPLTPARKTAADVPSQHRAAFRRREALRTHAEGLLAAALPAACGAASRGGQ
;
A
#
# COMPACT_ATOMS: atom_id res chain seq x y z
N MET A 1 -11.16 60.21 -4.73
CA MET A 1 -10.83 60.60 -3.34
C MET A 1 -10.44 59.36 -2.63
N THR A 2 -9.17 59.16 -2.62
CA THR A 2 -8.13 59.09 -1.58
C THR A 2 -8.10 57.74 -0.86
N GLU A 3 -7.29 56.92 -1.35
CA GLU A 3 -6.11 56.19 -0.84
C GLU A 3 -5.80 56.31 0.66
N ALA A 4 -5.56 55.20 1.30
CA ALA A 4 -4.66 55.06 2.44
C ALA A 4 -4.02 53.66 2.45
N THR A 5 -2.83 53.62 1.85
CA THR A 5 -1.84 52.56 1.98
C THR A 5 -1.18 52.69 3.36
N THR A 6 -1.14 51.66 4.17
CA THR A 6 -0.35 51.63 5.40
C THR A 6 0.75 50.57 5.25
N GLU A 7 1.94 51.07 4.95
CA GLU A 7 3.20 50.32 5.04
C GLU A 7 3.57 50.14 6.52
N PHE A 8 3.86 48.88 6.90
CA PHE A 8 4.48 48.56 8.19
C PHE A 8 5.97 48.28 7.96
N PHE A 9 6.79 49.28 8.35
CA PHE A 9 8.24 49.17 8.45
C PHE A 9 8.63 48.31 9.65
N LEU A 10 9.37 47.24 9.43
CA LEU A 10 10.09 46.48 10.47
C LEU A 10 11.49 47.09 10.62
N GLN A 11 11.81 47.56 11.80
CA GLN A 11 13.14 48.02 12.23
C GLN A 11 14.02 46.81 12.65
N PRO A 12 15.34 46.85 12.38
CA PRO A 12 16.28 45.81 12.76
C PRO A 12 17.01 46.16 14.06
N THR A 13 16.75 45.44 15.13
CA THR A 13 17.69 45.36 16.28
C THR A 13 17.42 44.03 17.00
N ASP A 14 18.43 43.17 16.96
CA ASP A 14 19.08 42.46 18.04
C ASP A 14 19.86 41.25 17.48
N LEU A 15 21.12 41.60 17.08
CA LEU A 15 22.21 40.65 16.93
C LEU A 15 22.67 40.24 18.33
N VAL A 16 22.25 39.04 18.80
CA VAL A 16 22.86 38.40 19.98
C VAL A 16 24.13 37.70 19.52
N ASP A 17 25.23 38.14 20.06
CA ASP A 17 26.60 37.65 19.91
C ASP A 17 26.73 36.20 20.38
N VAL A 18 27.01 35.24 19.47
CA VAL A 18 27.20 33.81 19.73
C VAL A 18 28.69 33.45 19.72
N SER A 19 29.56 34.28 20.26
CA SER A 19 31.00 34.05 20.26
C SER A 19 31.63 33.66 21.61
N ALA A 20 30.84 33.23 22.61
CA ALA A 20 31.40 32.90 23.94
C ALA A 20 30.84 31.57 24.51
N SER A 21 30.93 30.46 23.79
CA SER A 21 30.72 29.12 24.40
C SER A 21 31.39 27.95 23.63
N ALA A 22 32.56 28.16 23.07
CA ALA A 22 33.33 27.13 22.36
C ALA A 22 34.52 26.56 23.17
N ALA A 23 34.57 26.73 24.48
CA ALA A 23 35.77 26.33 25.27
C ALA A 23 35.50 25.43 26.47
N ALA A 24 34.41 24.63 26.48
CA ALA A 24 34.13 23.72 27.61
C ALA A 24 33.60 22.33 27.21
N PHE A 25 33.94 21.81 26.03
CA PHE A 25 33.54 20.46 25.64
C PHE A 25 34.72 19.66 25.03
N GLU A 26 35.87 19.70 25.68
CA GLU A 26 37.01 18.84 25.28
C GLU A 26 37.49 18.05 26.51
N SER A 27 36.76 17.02 26.89
CA SER A 27 37.24 15.81 27.57
C SER A 27 36.12 14.86 27.96
N ALA A 28 35.62 14.07 27.01
CA ALA A 28 35.07 12.72 27.24
C ALA A 28 34.94 12.01 25.89
N ARG A 29 36.05 11.43 25.39
CA ARG A 29 35.93 10.44 24.32
C ARG A 29 35.17 9.22 24.85
N PRO A 30 33.97 8.90 24.33
CA PRO A 30 33.35 7.63 24.67
C PRO A 30 34.20 6.48 24.11
N ALA A 31 34.46 5.49 24.93
CA ALA A 31 35.17 4.26 24.54
C ALA A 31 34.48 3.66 23.30
N ARG A 32 35.34 3.34 22.29
CA ARG A 32 34.92 2.68 21.04
C ARG A 32 34.15 1.41 21.44
N PRO A 33 32.89 1.19 21.01
CA PRO A 33 32.22 -0.07 21.24
C PRO A 33 33.01 -1.17 20.54
N ALA A 34 33.30 -2.27 21.26
CA ALA A 34 33.96 -3.45 20.75
C ALA A 34 33.27 -3.87 19.41
N ARG A 35 34.06 -4.04 18.36
CA ARG A 35 33.58 -4.55 17.06
C ARG A 35 32.89 -5.89 17.32
N ARG A 36 31.54 -5.88 17.28
CA ARG A 36 30.81 -7.12 17.24
C ARG A 36 31.28 -7.92 16.04
N ALA A 37 31.70 -9.16 16.28
CA ALA A 37 32.05 -10.06 15.21
C ALA A 37 30.94 -10.12 14.15
N PRO A 38 31.27 -10.07 12.85
CA PRO A 38 30.24 -10.18 11.80
C PRO A 38 29.49 -11.52 12.02
N PRO A 39 28.17 -11.54 11.82
CA PRO A 39 27.41 -12.78 11.92
C PRO A 39 28.02 -13.82 10.95
N PRO A 40 28.02 -15.11 11.33
CA PRO A 40 28.56 -16.16 10.48
C PRO A 40 27.89 -16.06 9.11
N ARG A 41 28.69 -15.98 8.06
CA ARG A 41 28.18 -16.05 6.68
C ARG A 41 27.42 -17.36 6.56
N PRO A 42 26.19 -17.36 6.00
CA PRO A 42 25.48 -18.60 5.76
C PRO A 42 26.35 -19.47 4.86
N SER A 43 26.95 -20.50 5.46
CA SER A 43 27.72 -21.53 4.78
C SER A 43 26.75 -22.49 4.09
N GLY A 44 26.29 -22.08 2.94
CA GLY A 44 25.52 -22.86 2.03
C GLY A 44 25.66 -22.20 0.66
N SER A 45 26.61 -22.66 -0.13
CA SER A 45 26.64 -22.37 -1.56
C SER A 45 25.39 -23.00 -2.14
N ALA A 46 24.31 -22.22 -2.20
CA ALA A 46 23.12 -22.62 -2.92
C ALA A 46 23.57 -22.96 -4.34
N ALA A 47 23.38 -24.21 -4.76
CA ALA A 47 23.70 -24.66 -6.11
C ALA A 47 23.17 -23.63 -7.12
N PRO A 48 23.93 -23.30 -8.17
CA PRO A 48 23.53 -22.29 -9.13
C PRO A 48 22.15 -22.65 -9.67
N VAL A 49 21.18 -21.78 -9.43
CA VAL A 49 19.80 -21.98 -9.92
C VAL A 49 19.91 -22.08 -11.44
N ARG A 50 19.59 -23.23 -11.99
CA ARG A 50 19.48 -23.41 -13.45
C ARG A 50 18.24 -22.65 -13.91
N TRP A 51 18.38 -21.34 -14.11
CA TRP A 51 17.28 -20.42 -14.43
C TRP A 51 16.62 -20.71 -15.79
N TRP A 52 17.37 -21.31 -16.73
CA TRP A 52 16.89 -21.56 -18.10
C TRP A 52 15.67 -22.51 -18.16
N PRO A 53 15.64 -23.66 -17.51
CA PRO A 53 14.43 -24.52 -17.50
C PRO A 53 13.22 -23.84 -16.85
N LEU A 54 13.47 -23.05 -15.78
CA LEU A 54 12.40 -22.29 -15.10
C LEU A 54 11.82 -21.21 -16.02
N PHE A 55 12.73 -20.54 -16.74
CA PHE A 55 12.35 -19.52 -17.68
C PHE A 55 11.55 -20.10 -18.86
N LEU A 56 12.00 -21.19 -19.47
CA LEU A 56 11.22 -21.89 -20.52
C LEU A 56 9.86 -22.36 -20.00
N GLY A 57 9.78 -22.90 -18.78
CA GLY A 57 8.53 -23.25 -18.15
C GLY A 57 7.56 -22.08 -17.96
N SER A 58 8.08 -20.85 -17.77
CA SER A 58 7.25 -19.65 -17.60
C SER A 58 6.52 -19.16 -18.87
N PHE A 59 6.82 -19.74 -20.04
CA PHE A 59 6.06 -19.53 -21.27
C PHE A 59 4.83 -20.42 -21.39
N GLN A 60 4.75 -21.47 -20.56
CA GLN A 60 3.62 -22.38 -20.55
C GLN A 60 2.47 -21.82 -19.71
N GLY A 61 1.24 -22.20 -20.06
CA GLY A 61 0.06 -21.78 -19.28
C GLY A 61 -0.27 -20.28 -19.31
N ARG A 62 0.27 -19.52 -20.29
CA ARG A 62 0.11 -18.06 -20.40
C ARG A 62 -1.27 -17.68 -20.94
N THR A 63 -2.30 -17.88 -20.12
CA THR A 63 -3.69 -17.49 -20.40
C THR A 63 -3.87 -15.98 -20.50
N ASP A 64 -2.96 -15.20 -19.91
CA ASP A 64 -2.90 -13.74 -19.96
C ASP A 64 -2.44 -13.16 -21.30
N TRP A 65 -1.87 -13.98 -22.20
CA TRP A 65 -1.44 -13.56 -23.53
C TRP A 65 -2.56 -13.73 -24.56
N HIS A 66 -3.57 -12.87 -24.51
CA HIS A 66 -4.68 -12.86 -25.46
C HIS A 66 -4.26 -12.40 -26.87
N GLY A 67 -5.05 -12.78 -27.88
CA GLY A 67 -4.90 -12.38 -29.26
C GLY A 67 -4.48 -13.52 -30.18
N ASN A 68 -4.23 -13.16 -31.46
CA ASN A 68 -3.79 -14.10 -32.48
C ASN A 68 -2.34 -14.61 -32.24
N ARG A 69 -1.88 -15.57 -33.05
CA ARG A 69 -0.53 -16.16 -32.89
C ARG A 69 0.59 -15.11 -32.95
N LEU A 70 0.48 -14.12 -33.85
CA LEU A 70 1.47 -13.05 -33.98
C LEU A 70 1.50 -12.17 -32.72
N GLN A 71 0.35 -11.75 -32.22
CA GLN A 71 0.26 -10.93 -31.00
C GLN A 71 0.81 -11.66 -29.78
N ARG A 72 0.53 -12.95 -29.64
CA ARG A 72 1.10 -13.80 -28.58
C ARG A 72 2.61 -13.92 -28.73
N GLY A 73 3.13 -14.10 -29.95
CA GLY A 73 4.57 -14.13 -30.24
C GLY A 73 5.26 -12.81 -29.86
N ILE A 74 4.65 -11.66 -30.18
CA ILE A 74 5.16 -10.33 -29.78
C ILE A 74 5.21 -10.19 -28.25
N LYS A 75 4.17 -10.65 -27.53
CA LYS A 75 4.16 -10.62 -26.05
C LYS A 75 5.26 -11.51 -25.49
N ALA A 76 5.42 -12.72 -26.02
CA ALA A 76 6.49 -13.64 -25.63
C ALA A 76 7.88 -13.04 -25.86
N ALA A 77 8.12 -12.44 -27.04
CA ALA A 77 9.40 -11.77 -27.34
C ALA A 77 9.68 -10.59 -26.40
N LYS A 78 8.66 -9.76 -26.12
CA LYS A 78 8.80 -8.66 -25.12
C LYS A 78 9.08 -9.17 -23.72
N TYR A 79 8.44 -10.25 -23.30
CA TYR A 79 8.71 -10.90 -22.02
C TYR A 79 10.16 -11.41 -21.96
N LEU A 80 10.59 -12.12 -22.99
CA LEU A 80 11.96 -12.63 -23.14
C LEU A 80 12.99 -11.51 -22.99
N LEU A 81 12.88 -10.46 -23.80
CA LEU A 81 13.83 -9.34 -23.79
C LEU A 81 13.92 -8.66 -22.42
N ARG A 82 12.77 -8.48 -21.75
CA ARG A 82 12.73 -7.88 -20.40
C ARG A 82 13.33 -8.81 -19.35
N ALA A 83 13.02 -10.10 -19.40
CA ALA A 83 13.55 -11.10 -18.46
C ALA A 83 15.07 -11.25 -18.60
N LEU A 84 15.61 -11.20 -19.83
CA LEU A 84 17.03 -11.22 -20.11
C LEU A 84 17.79 -9.99 -19.58
N SER A 85 17.11 -8.90 -19.24
CA SER A 85 17.78 -7.76 -18.59
C SER A 85 18.14 -8.04 -17.12
N MET A 86 17.59 -9.11 -16.50
CA MET A 86 17.83 -9.50 -15.11
C MET A 86 17.68 -11.03 -14.91
N PRO A 87 18.44 -11.86 -15.62
CA PRO A 87 18.17 -13.29 -15.75
C PRO A 87 18.29 -14.03 -14.42
N THR A 88 19.28 -13.71 -13.63
CA THR A 88 19.54 -14.37 -12.34
C THR A 88 18.45 -14.03 -11.31
N GLU A 89 18.10 -12.76 -11.18
CA GLU A 89 17.10 -12.30 -10.23
C GLU A 89 15.70 -12.79 -10.62
N HIS A 90 15.38 -12.74 -11.91
CA HIS A 90 14.14 -13.27 -12.45
C HIS A 90 14.04 -14.78 -12.28
N GLY A 91 15.10 -15.52 -12.60
CA GLY A 91 15.17 -16.96 -12.38
C GLY A 91 14.98 -17.37 -10.91
N ARG A 92 15.59 -16.65 -9.97
CA ARG A 92 15.35 -16.86 -8.52
C ARG A 92 13.90 -16.58 -8.10
N PHE A 93 13.27 -15.61 -8.73
CA PHE A 93 11.86 -15.34 -8.48
C PHE A 93 10.97 -16.47 -9.00
N LEU A 94 11.18 -16.93 -10.24
CA LEU A 94 10.46 -18.08 -10.81
C LEU A 94 10.63 -19.35 -9.96
N ASP A 95 11.83 -19.59 -9.46
CA ASP A 95 12.15 -20.72 -8.58
C ASP A 95 11.38 -20.61 -7.25
N ALA A 96 11.34 -19.42 -6.65
CA ALA A 96 10.59 -19.17 -5.41
C ALA A 96 9.09 -19.40 -5.61
N VAL A 97 8.50 -18.91 -6.71
CA VAL A 97 7.09 -19.13 -7.04
C VAL A 97 6.80 -20.62 -7.24
N ARG A 98 7.70 -21.34 -7.90
CA ARG A 98 7.51 -22.78 -8.15
C ARG A 98 7.60 -23.63 -6.88
N ARG A 99 8.49 -23.27 -5.93
CA ARG A 99 8.71 -24.04 -4.70
C ARG A 99 7.58 -23.93 -3.70
N ASP A 100 6.97 -22.77 -3.59
CA ASP A 100 5.83 -22.58 -2.68
C ASP A 100 4.51 -23.00 -3.36
N PRO A 101 3.77 -23.98 -2.82
CA PRO A 101 2.53 -24.48 -3.44
C PRO A 101 1.44 -23.41 -3.56
N ARG A 102 1.36 -22.45 -2.62
CA ARG A 102 0.38 -21.36 -2.64
C ARG A 102 0.71 -20.37 -3.74
N MET A 103 2.00 -20.00 -3.89
CA MET A 103 2.46 -19.13 -4.97
C MET A 103 2.31 -19.79 -6.34
N ARG A 104 2.56 -21.07 -6.46
CA ARG A 104 2.35 -21.83 -7.68
C ARG A 104 0.86 -21.82 -8.08
N GLY A 105 -0.04 -22.14 -7.15
CA GLY A 105 -1.48 -22.07 -7.40
C GLY A 105 -1.98 -20.69 -7.76
N TYR A 106 -1.39 -19.63 -7.19
CA TYR A 106 -1.67 -18.27 -7.60
C TYR A 106 -1.15 -17.98 -9.02
N ALA A 107 0.08 -18.36 -9.37
CA ALA A 107 0.63 -18.18 -10.70
C ALA A 107 -0.13 -18.97 -11.80
N GLU A 108 -0.71 -20.12 -11.46
CA GLU A 108 -1.60 -20.87 -12.36
C GLU A 108 -2.89 -20.10 -12.64
N ARG A 109 -3.45 -19.44 -11.61
CA ARG A 109 -4.64 -18.60 -11.76
C ARG A 109 -4.34 -17.29 -12.48
N ASP A 110 -3.22 -16.64 -12.14
CA ASP A 110 -2.79 -15.37 -12.74
C ASP A 110 -1.31 -15.45 -13.17
N PRO A 111 -1.04 -15.96 -14.39
CA PRO A 111 0.31 -16.10 -14.92
C PRO A 111 1.04 -14.75 -15.08
N ARG A 112 0.32 -13.62 -15.04
CA ARG A 112 0.91 -12.30 -15.07
C ARG A 112 1.76 -11.98 -13.84
N LEU A 113 1.55 -12.67 -12.72
CA LEU A 113 2.44 -12.62 -11.55
C LEU A 113 3.91 -12.75 -11.96
N LEU A 114 4.21 -13.65 -12.91
CA LEU A 114 5.58 -13.97 -13.32
C LEU A 114 6.29 -12.80 -14.04
N GLU A 115 5.53 -11.81 -14.55
CA GLU A 115 6.12 -10.68 -15.30
C GLU A 115 5.78 -9.29 -14.74
N ARG A 116 5.01 -9.16 -13.64
CA ARG A 116 4.57 -7.85 -13.10
C ARG A 116 5.71 -6.87 -12.89
N HIS A 117 6.82 -7.32 -12.30
CA HIS A 117 8.00 -6.49 -12.05
C HIS A 117 8.72 -6.02 -13.33
N LEU A 118 8.45 -6.66 -14.47
CA LEU A 118 9.01 -6.27 -15.77
C LEU A 118 8.23 -5.11 -16.42
N HIS A 119 7.09 -4.72 -15.84
CA HIS A 119 6.26 -3.60 -16.25
C HIS A 119 6.32 -2.44 -15.23
N ARG A 120 5.66 -1.33 -15.53
CA ARG A 120 5.44 -0.27 -14.54
C ARG A 120 4.63 -0.85 -13.39
N PHE A 121 5.05 -0.54 -12.15
CA PHE A 121 4.48 -1.16 -10.97
C PHE A 121 4.61 -0.22 -9.78
N VAL A 122 3.52 0.09 -9.11
CA VAL A 122 3.32 0.92 -7.92
C VAL A 122 3.92 2.33 -8.04
N ASN A 123 5.20 2.45 -8.33
CA ASN A 123 5.91 3.73 -8.42
C ASN A 123 6.77 3.76 -9.70
N THR A 124 6.58 4.78 -10.53
CA THR A 124 7.30 4.92 -11.82
C THR A 124 8.79 5.19 -11.66
N ARG A 125 9.23 5.65 -10.47
CA ARG A 125 10.65 5.90 -10.18
C ARG A 125 11.43 4.63 -9.85
N TRP A 126 10.75 3.50 -9.67
CA TRP A 126 11.41 2.24 -9.36
C TRP A 126 12.08 1.60 -10.60
N SER A 127 13.33 1.19 -10.45
CA SER A 127 14.00 0.31 -11.40
C SER A 127 13.35 -1.08 -11.42
N SER A 128 13.59 -1.88 -12.46
CA SER A 128 13.05 -3.25 -12.55
C SER A 128 13.52 -4.13 -11.38
N LYS A 129 14.76 -3.95 -10.92
CA LYS A 129 15.30 -4.66 -9.74
C LYS A 129 14.58 -4.24 -8.45
N ALA A 130 14.29 -2.95 -8.28
CA ALA A 130 13.53 -2.46 -7.14
C ALA A 130 12.10 -3.03 -7.15
N ARG A 131 11.42 -3.02 -8.30
CA ARG A 131 10.09 -3.62 -8.47
C ARG A 131 10.07 -5.09 -8.09
N LEU A 132 11.02 -5.87 -8.57
CA LEU A 132 11.14 -7.30 -8.23
C LEU A 132 11.39 -7.50 -6.73
N ARG A 133 12.26 -6.68 -6.12
CA ARG A 133 12.52 -6.74 -4.68
C ARG A 133 11.23 -6.52 -3.88
N HIS A 134 10.46 -5.47 -4.19
CA HIS A 134 9.22 -5.17 -3.49
C HIS A 134 8.14 -6.22 -3.74
N LEU A 135 8.03 -6.76 -4.96
CA LEU A 135 7.12 -7.86 -5.27
C LEU A 135 7.44 -9.11 -4.42
N ARG A 136 8.71 -9.48 -4.33
CA ARG A 136 9.14 -10.62 -3.50
C ARG A 136 8.91 -10.40 -2.02
N GLN A 137 9.16 -9.20 -1.52
CA GLN A 137 8.90 -8.83 -0.12
C GLN A 137 7.41 -8.92 0.19
N HIS A 138 6.55 -8.42 -0.72
CA HIS A 138 5.10 -8.52 -0.55
C HIS A 138 4.65 -9.96 -0.34
N TYR A 139 4.96 -10.85 -1.29
CA TYR A 139 4.47 -12.23 -1.19
C TYR A 139 5.11 -12.99 -0.05
N ARG A 140 6.38 -12.76 0.27
CA ARG A 140 7.00 -13.34 1.46
C ARG A 140 6.24 -12.94 2.73
N LEU A 141 6.01 -11.66 2.94
CA LEU A 141 5.28 -11.15 4.11
C LEU A 141 3.82 -11.63 4.14
N MET A 142 3.15 -11.73 2.98
CA MET A 142 1.78 -12.26 2.92
C MET A 142 1.74 -13.75 3.27
N LEU A 143 2.68 -14.54 2.79
CA LEU A 143 2.77 -15.98 3.10
C LEU A 143 3.09 -16.24 4.59
N GLU A 144 3.87 -15.37 5.21
CA GLU A 144 4.28 -15.49 6.62
C GLU A 144 3.24 -14.94 7.58
N ARG A 145 2.53 -13.87 7.22
CA ARG A 145 1.68 -13.12 8.14
C ARG A 145 0.18 -13.34 7.96
N LEU A 146 -0.27 -13.74 6.77
CA LEU A 146 -1.68 -14.07 6.59
C LEU A 146 -1.97 -15.52 7.00
N PRO A 147 -3.14 -15.80 7.61
CA PRO A 147 -3.65 -17.15 7.71
C PRO A 147 -3.64 -17.83 6.34
N ALA A 148 -3.24 -19.10 6.28
CA ALA A 148 -3.15 -19.83 5.01
C ALA A 148 -4.48 -19.82 4.24
N ALA A 149 -5.60 -20.00 4.95
CA ALA A 149 -6.94 -19.96 4.37
C ALA A 149 -7.27 -18.58 3.77
N LEU A 150 -6.86 -17.48 4.42
CA LEU A 150 -7.08 -16.13 3.91
C LEU A 150 -6.22 -15.86 2.66
N PHE A 151 -4.94 -16.28 2.67
CA PHE A 151 -4.09 -16.19 1.50
C PHE A 151 -4.71 -16.93 0.31
N ASP A 152 -5.18 -18.16 0.52
CA ASP A 152 -5.80 -18.98 -0.52
C ASP A 152 -7.11 -18.35 -1.02
N ALA A 153 -7.96 -17.83 -0.14
CA ALA A 153 -9.18 -17.13 -0.53
C ALA A 153 -8.87 -15.93 -1.43
N ILE A 154 -7.90 -15.10 -1.05
CA ILE A 154 -7.50 -13.93 -1.83
C ILE A 154 -6.90 -14.35 -3.16
N TYR A 155 -5.77 -15.08 -3.13
CA TYR A 155 -4.91 -15.22 -4.31
C TYR A 155 -5.26 -16.43 -5.20
N ARG A 156 -5.79 -17.51 -4.62
CA ARG A 156 -6.15 -18.71 -5.40
C ARG A 156 -7.62 -18.75 -5.77
N GLN A 157 -8.53 -18.36 -4.87
CA GLN A 157 -9.97 -18.31 -5.17
C GLN A 157 -10.38 -16.97 -5.80
N GLY A 158 -9.70 -15.87 -5.43
CA GLY A 158 -9.83 -14.57 -6.06
C GLY A 158 -10.58 -13.52 -5.29
N GLN A 159 -11.13 -13.87 -4.14
CA GLN A 159 -11.81 -12.95 -3.25
C GLN A 159 -11.96 -13.58 -1.87
N ALA A 160 -11.74 -12.76 -0.85
CA ALA A 160 -12.07 -13.09 0.53
C ALA A 160 -13.01 -12.01 1.06
N ASP A 161 -14.28 -12.36 1.28
CA ASP A 161 -15.25 -11.46 1.89
C ASP A 161 -15.03 -11.43 3.40
N LEU A 162 -14.87 -10.23 3.94
CA LEU A 162 -14.61 -10.01 5.37
C LEU A 162 -15.90 -9.79 6.16
N GLY A 163 -16.96 -9.35 5.47
CA GLY A 163 -18.27 -9.09 6.07
C GLY A 163 -18.98 -7.90 5.43
N THR A 164 -20.10 -7.52 6.02
CA THR A 164 -20.97 -6.46 5.48
C THR A 164 -21.07 -5.27 6.44
N LEU A 165 -21.27 -4.09 5.86
CA LEU A 165 -21.47 -2.82 6.56
C LEU A 165 -22.91 -2.34 6.30
N PRO A 166 -23.75 -2.26 7.33
CA PRO A 166 -25.10 -1.72 7.16
C PRO A 166 -25.08 -0.21 6.95
N LEU A 167 -25.78 0.27 5.96
CA LEU A 167 -25.96 1.68 5.65
C LEU A 167 -27.25 2.22 6.30
N HIS A 168 -27.40 3.55 6.30
CA HIS A 168 -28.54 4.22 6.94
C HIS A 168 -29.90 3.80 6.38
N ASP A 169 -29.99 3.47 5.08
CA ASP A 169 -31.21 3.03 4.40
C ASP A 169 -31.45 1.51 4.50
N GLY A 170 -30.63 0.79 5.26
CA GLY A 170 -30.71 -0.67 5.40
C GLY A 170 -30.00 -1.44 4.30
N SER A 171 -29.48 -0.80 3.26
CA SER A 171 -28.65 -1.47 2.27
C SER A 171 -27.30 -1.89 2.88
N LEU A 172 -26.61 -2.82 2.22
CA LEU A 172 -25.36 -3.40 2.72
C LEU A 172 -24.22 -3.10 1.75
N LEU A 173 -23.06 -2.77 2.30
CA LEU A 173 -21.80 -2.82 1.58
C LEU A 173 -21.03 -4.07 1.98
N THR A 174 -20.39 -4.74 1.02
CA THR A 174 -19.46 -5.84 1.29
C THR A 174 -18.03 -5.31 1.31
N LEU A 175 -17.29 -5.67 2.36
CA LEU A 175 -15.85 -5.42 2.49
C LEU A 175 -15.10 -6.70 2.10
N SER A 176 -14.19 -6.60 1.13
CA SER A 176 -13.48 -7.76 0.60
C SER A 176 -11.99 -7.47 0.39
N LEU A 177 -11.18 -8.53 0.45
CA LEU A 177 -9.79 -8.54 -0.01
C LEU A 177 -9.70 -9.33 -1.33
N LEU A 178 -9.02 -8.75 -2.33
CA LEU A 178 -8.87 -9.37 -3.65
C LEU A 178 -7.40 -9.28 -4.11
N PRO A 179 -6.97 -10.19 -4.99
CA PRO A 179 -5.72 -10.02 -5.71
C PRO A 179 -5.84 -8.88 -6.72
N PRO A 180 -4.74 -8.37 -7.26
CA PRO A 180 -4.81 -7.36 -8.30
C PRO A 180 -5.49 -7.92 -9.56
N ALA A 181 -6.35 -7.11 -10.20
CA ALA A 181 -6.92 -7.48 -11.48
C ALA A 181 -5.83 -7.67 -12.56
N PRO A 182 -6.10 -8.48 -13.58
CA PRO A 182 -5.23 -8.57 -14.74
C PRO A 182 -4.91 -7.18 -15.29
N MET A 183 -3.65 -6.92 -15.62
CA MET A 183 -3.16 -5.61 -16.11
C MET A 183 -3.09 -4.48 -15.08
N SER A 184 -3.48 -4.69 -13.82
CA SER A 184 -3.23 -3.71 -12.76
C SER A 184 -1.72 -3.50 -12.56
N CYS A 185 -1.36 -2.26 -12.26
CA CYS A 185 0.02 -1.86 -11.99
C CYS A 185 0.17 -1.05 -10.69
N GLU A 186 -0.88 -0.99 -9.89
CA GLU A 186 -0.96 -0.10 -8.72
C GLU A 186 -0.61 -0.79 -7.40
N GLY A 187 -0.52 -2.13 -7.38
CA GLY A 187 -0.15 -2.93 -6.21
C GLY A 187 -0.63 -4.37 -6.27
N GLU A 188 -0.48 -5.09 -5.15
CA GLU A 188 -0.61 -6.54 -5.09
C GLU A 188 -1.76 -7.06 -4.21
N LEU A 189 -2.44 -6.17 -3.48
CA LEU A 189 -3.60 -6.51 -2.66
C LEU A 189 -4.62 -5.39 -2.77
N TRP A 190 -5.87 -5.74 -3.07
CA TRP A 190 -6.98 -4.82 -3.10
C TRP A 190 -7.85 -4.99 -1.86
N LEU A 191 -8.15 -3.88 -1.21
CA LEU A 191 -9.23 -3.77 -0.25
C LEU A 191 -10.37 -3.06 -0.97
N GLN A 192 -11.54 -3.68 -1.04
CA GLN A 192 -12.67 -3.22 -1.87
C GLN A 192 -13.94 -3.09 -1.05
N LEU A 193 -14.69 -2.03 -1.33
CA LEU A 193 -16.10 -1.89 -0.94
C LEU A 193 -16.96 -2.06 -2.19
N SER A 194 -17.92 -2.97 -2.13
CA SER A 194 -18.92 -3.20 -3.18
C SER A 194 -20.34 -3.10 -2.63
N ASP A 195 -21.28 -2.77 -3.50
CA ASP A 195 -22.70 -2.81 -3.15
C ASP A 195 -23.28 -4.24 -3.17
N ALA A 196 -24.55 -4.39 -2.83
CA ALA A 196 -25.24 -5.68 -2.80
C ALA A 196 -25.29 -6.38 -4.18
N ALA A 197 -25.13 -5.65 -5.28
CA ALA A 197 -25.01 -6.21 -6.62
C ALA A 197 -23.59 -6.62 -7.01
N GLY A 198 -22.62 -6.51 -6.08
CA GLY A 198 -21.20 -6.80 -6.32
C GLY A 198 -20.46 -5.71 -7.11
N ARG A 199 -21.08 -4.57 -7.35
CA ARG A 199 -20.47 -3.47 -8.09
C ARG A 199 -19.47 -2.74 -7.20
N GLU A 200 -18.22 -2.60 -7.68
CA GLU A 200 -17.17 -1.86 -6.99
C GLU A 200 -17.57 -0.38 -6.80
N LEU A 201 -17.54 0.07 -5.56
CA LEU A 201 -17.75 1.48 -5.19
C LEU A 201 -16.43 2.16 -4.83
N TYR A 202 -15.59 1.50 -4.02
CA TYR A 202 -14.28 2.01 -3.63
C TYR A 202 -13.25 0.90 -3.60
N ARG A 203 -12.02 1.24 -3.96
CA ARG A 203 -10.87 0.36 -3.93
C ARG A 203 -9.65 1.07 -3.39
N LEU A 204 -8.97 0.43 -2.44
CA LEU A 204 -7.65 0.79 -1.96
C LEU A 204 -6.68 -0.31 -2.39
N VAL A 205 -5.55 0.07 -2.99
CA VAL A 205 -4.57 -0.88 -3.50
C VAL A 205 -3.29 -0.80 -2.67
N LEU A 206 -2.89 -1.93 -2.11
CA LEU A 206 -1.81 -2.05 -1.16
C LEU A 206 -0.67 -2.93 -1.72
N THR A 207 0.53 -2.64 -1.26
CA THR A 207 1.70 -3.52 -1.38
C THR A 207 2.46 -3.47 -0.06
N VAL A 208 2.82 -4.62 0.50
CA VAL A 208 3.63 -4.67 1.72
C VAL A 208 5.09 -4.90 1.33
N THR A 209 6.00 -4.16 1.95
CA THR A 209 7.44 -4.22 1.66
C THR A 209 8.25 -4.12 2.96
N GLY A 210 9.57 -4.21 2.87
CA GLY A 210 10.45 -4.17 4.03
C GLY A 210 10.94 -5.55 4.45
N ASP A 211 11.61 -5.59 5.60
CA ASP A 211 12.00 -6.83 6.27
C ASP A 211 10.97 -7.22 7.34
N ASP A 212 11.24 -8.32 8.06
CA ASP A 212 10.32 -8.84 9.07
C ASP A 212 10.20 -7.93 10.30
N ALA A 213 11.26 -7.18 10.60
CA ALA A 213 11.28 -6.24 11.71
C ALA A 213 10.63 -4.91 11.37
N HIS A 214 10.70 -4.49 10.10
CA HIS A 214 10.26 -3.17 9.65
C HIS A 214 9.38 -3.24 8.39
N PRO A 215 8.21 -3.91 8.44
CA PRO A 215 7.31 -3.91 7.31
C PRO A 215 6.73 -2.51 7.08
N THR A 216 6.53 -2.18 5.82
CA THR A 216 5.94 -0.90 5.36
C THR A 216 4.77 -1.21 4.45
N VAL A 217 3.64 -0.57 4.69
CA VAL A 217 2.48 -0.63 3.80
C VAL A 217 2.58 0.50 2.79
N LEU A 218 2.53 0.16 1.52
CA LEU A 218 2.51 1.10 0.40
C LEU A 218 1.09 1.18 -0.16
N ILE A 219 0.55 2.38 -0.26
CA ILE A 219 -0.72 2.67 -0.93
C ILE A 219 -0.40 3.14 -2.35
N GLY A 220 -0.74 2.33 -3.33
CA GLY A 220 -0.52 2.64 -4.74
C GLY A 220 -1.73 3.23 -5.45
N CYS A 221 -2.92 3.10 -4.87
CA CYS A 221 -4.15 3.66 -5.43
C CYS A 221 -5.25 3.76 -4.36
N LEU A 222 -6.04 4.81 -4.43
CA LEU A 222 -7.32 4.94 -3.72
C LEU A 222 -8.35 5.50 -4.70
N GLN A 223 -9.19 4.62 -5.23
CA GLN A 223 -10.14 4.92 -6.30
C GLN A 223 -11.57 4.78 -5.82
N GLY A 224 -12.39 5.76 -6.16
CA GLY A 224 -13.84 5.74 -5.99
C GLY A 224 -14.58 5.50 -7.32
N PRO A 225 -15.90 5.74 -7.35
CA PRO A 225 -16.72 5.60 -8.52
C PRO A 225 -16.20 6.39 -9.72
N LYS A 226 -16.44 5.87 -10.92
CA LYS A 226 -16.07 6.48 -12.20
C LYS A 226 -17.34 6.83 -12.98
N GLY A 227 -17.21 7.74 -13.94
CA GLY A 227 -18.30 8.16 -14.81
C GLY A 227 -18.83 9.56 -14.48
N ALA A 228 -19.81 9.99 -15.24
CA ALA A 228 -20.39 11.33 -15.13
C ALA A 228 -21.12 11.55 -13.80
N ASP A 229 -21.71 10.50 -13.25
CA ASP A 229 -22.47 10.45 -11.99
C ASP A 229 -21.61 10.21 -10.74
N ALA A 230 -20.29 10.05 -10.89
CA ALA A 230 -19.38 9.69 -9.79
C ALA A 230 -19.53 10.59 -8.56
N ARG A 231 -19.72 11.90 -8.76
CA ARG A 231 -19.90 12.85 -7.65
C ARG A 231 -21.19 12.62 -6.88
N ASP A 232 -22.26 12.30 -7.56
CA ASP A 232 -23.58 12.06 -6.95
C ASP A 232 -23.58 10.72 -6.20
N VAL A 233 -22.95 9.68 -6.76
CA VAL A 233 -22.73 8.41 -6.07
C VAL A 233 -21.92 8.62 -4.78
N VAL A 234 -20.83 9.39 -4.83
CA VAL A 234 -20.02 9.70 -3.62
C VAL A 234 -20.84 10.48 -2.59
N ARG A 235 -21.65 11.46 -3.02
CA ARG A 235 -22.53 12.25 -2.13
C ARG A 235 -23.58 11.38 -1.47
N ALA A 236 -24.27 10.55 -2.26
CA ALA A 236 -25.26 9.61 -1.76
C ALA A 236 -24.66 8.62 -0.76
N LEU A 237 -23.53 7.99 -1.12
CA LEU A 237 -22.83 7.04 -0.26
C LEU A 237 -22.37 7.70 1.04
N THR A 238 -21.82 8.93 0.99
CA THR A 238 -21.42 9.68 2.20
C THR A 238 -22.60 9.92 3.12
N LYS A 239 -23.79 10.26 2.57
CA LYS A 239 -25.03 10.44 3.34
C LYS A 239 -25.43 9.13 4.00
N GLN A 240 -25.43 8.01 3.28
CA GLN A 240 -25.78 6.69 3.78
C GLN A 240 -24.79 6.19 4.85
N MET A 241 -23.53 6.61 4.78
CA MET A 241 -22.50 6.34 5.78
C MET A 241 -22.47 7.34 6.94
N HIS A 242 -23.61 7.96 7.25
CA HIS A 242 -23.75 8.95 8.34
C HIS A 242 -22.79 10.15 8.26
N GLY A 243 -22.41 10.55 7.05
CA GLY A 243 -21.44 11.62 6.80
C GLY A 243 -19.98 11.17 6.83
N LEU A 244 -19.69 9.88 6.93
CA LEU A 244 -18.33 9.34 6.76
C LEU A 244 -17.97 9.36 5.27
N ARG A 245 -16.93 10.11 4.92
CA ARG A 245 -16.40 10.09 3.54
C ARG A 245 -15.78 8.71 3.24
N PRO A 246 -16.19 8.02 2.16
CA PRO A 246 -15.65 6.68 1.86
C PRO A 246 -14.14 6.62 1.75
N LYS A 247 -13.48 7.66 1.19
CA LYS A 247 -12.00 7.73 1.15
C LYS A 247 -11.38 7.71 2.56
N GLN A 248 -12.00 8.36 3.54
CA GLN A 248 -11.53 8.35 4.93
C GLN A 248 -11.70 6.98 5.58
N LEU A 249 -12.81 6.27 5.28
CA LEU A 249 -12.98 4.90 5.73
C LEU A 249 -11.90 4.00 5.15
N MET A 250 -11.66 4.07 3.84
CA MET A 250 -10.62 3.25 3.18
C MET A 250 -9.23 3.51 3.76
N LEU A 251 -8.91 4.77 4.10
CA LEU A 251 -7.64 5.08 4.74
C LEU A 251 -7.57 4.54 6.18
N SER A 252 -8.66 4.61 6.95
CA SER A 252 -8.68 4.01 8.30
C SER A 252 -8.48 2.49 8.25
N LEU A 253 -9.03 1.83 7.23
CA LEU A 253 -8.79 0.41 6.98
C LEU A 253 -7.32 0.13 6.60
N ALA A 254 -6.65 1.04 5.86
CA ALA A 254 -5.21 0.91 5.61
C ALA A 254 -4.39 0.99 6.89
N CYS A 255 -4.78 1.86 7.83
CA CYS A 255 -4.13 1.97 9.13
C CYS A 255 -4.35 0.70 9.98
N THR A 256 -5.58 0.18 10.03
CA THR A 256 -5.89 -1.10 10.69
C THR A 256 -5.10 -2.25 10.08
N PHE A 257 -5.03 -2.32 8.75
CA PHE A 257 -4.23 -3.32 8.06
C PHE A 257 -2.73 -3.22 8.42
N ALA A 258 -2.19 -2.00 8.44
CA ALA A 258 -0.80 -1.76 8.82
C ALA A 258 -0.52 -2.15 10.28
N GLU A 259 -1.41 -1.79 11.20
CA GLU A 259 -1.34 -2.15 12.62
C GLU A 259 -1.33 -3.67 12.80
N ARG A 260 -2.29 -4.38 12.16
CA ARG A 260 -2.41 -5.84 12.25
C ARG A 260 -1.19 -6.57 11.67
N LEU A 261 -0.53 -5.99 10.68
CA LEU A 261 0.72 -6.50 10.13
C LEU A 261 1.96 -6.06 10.93
N GLY A 262 1.83 -5.25 11.97
CA GLY A 262 2.97 -4.68 12.70
C GLY A 262 3.83 -3.78 11.83
N ALA A 263 3.23 -3.03 10.91
CA ALA A 263 3.97 -2.14 10.03
C ALA A 263 4.53 -0.93 10.78
N HIS A 264 5.74 -0.52 10.41
CA HIS A 264 6.42 0.66 10.96
C HIS A 264 6.10 1.94 10.21
N ALA A 265 5.59 1.83 8.99
CA ALA A 265 5.26 3.00 8.17
C ALA A 265 4.13 2.69 7.18
N ILE A 266 3.37 3.74 6.86
CA ILE A 266 2.47 3.77 5.70
C ILE A 266 3.01 4.82 4.75
N ARG A 267 3.16 4.47 3.48
CA ARG A 267 3.56 5.39 2.42
C ARG A 267 2.53 5.36 1.30
N ALA A 268 2.18 6.53 0.78
CA ALA A 268 1.24 6.65 -0.33
C ALA A 268 1.92 7.28 -1.54
N VAL A 269 1.63 6.79 -2.73
CA VAL A 269 2.23 7.29 -3.97
C VAL A 269 1.71 8.69 -4.29
N CYS A 270 2.62 9.60 -4.69
CA CYS A 270 2.24 10.93 -5.17
C CYS A 270 1.74 10.89 -6.62
N ASN A 271 1.03 11.94 -7.04
CA ASN A 271 0.55 12.09 -8.43
C ASN A 271 1.68 11.88 -9.44
N GLY A 272 2.85 12.51 -9.21
CA GLY A 272 3.98 12.50 -10.13
C GLY A 272 4.72 11.15 -10.23
N ALA A 273 4.51 10.21 -9.31
CA ALA A 273 5.11 8.88 -9.33
C ALA A 273 4.10 7.76 -9.62
N HIS A 274 2.81 8.08 -9.73
CA HIS A 274 1.77 7.10 -10.00
C HIS A 274 1.93 6.46 -11.39
N PRO A 275 1.78 5.13 -11.56
CA PRO A 275 1.99 4.45 -12.83
C PRO A 275 1.06 4.91 -13.96
N LEU A 276 -0.13 5.41 -13.64
CA LEU A 276 -1.12 5.89 -14.60
C LEU A 276 -1.10 7.42 -14.80
N GLN A 277 -0.17 8.17 -14.20
CA GLN A 277 -0.10 9.63 -14.29
C GLN A 277 -0.16 10.21 -15.72
N ARG A 278 0.35 9.48 -16.72
CA ARG A 278 0.35 9.92 -18.11
C ARG A 278 -0.97 9.69 -18.83
N LYS A 279 -1.89 8.93 -18.23
CA LYS A 279 -3.23 8.66 -18.79
C LYS A 279 -4.23 9.61 -18.14
N ARG A 280 -4.26 10.86 -18.61
CA ARG A 280 -5.10 11.92 -18.05
C ARG A 280 -6.59 11.56 -18.01
N ASP A 281 -7.08 10.79 -18.97
CA ASP A 281 -8.48 10.34 -19.05
C ASP A 281 -8.85 9.31 -17.96
N VAL A 282 -7.86 8.67 -17.33
CA VAL A 282 -8.04 7.63 -16.31
C VAL A 282 -7.64 8.12 -14.93
N PHE A 283 -6.69 9.05 -14.85
CA PHE A 283 -6.12 9.56 -13.60
C PHE A 283 -6.73 10.94 -13.28
N LEU A 284 -7.90 10.93 -12.66
CA LEU A 284 -8.67 12.13 -12.30
C LEU A 284 -8.53 12.54 -10.83
N SER A 285 -7.92 11.69 -9.99
CA SER A 285 -7.79 11.95 -8.55
C SER A 285 -6.54 12.78 -8.24
N ASP A 286 -6.71 13.84 -7.46
CA ASP A 286 -5.59 14.54 -6.84
C ASP A 286 -5.22 13.83 -5.54
N TYR A 287 -4.19 12.98 -5.61
CA TYR A 287 -3.69 12.24 -4.45
C TYR A 287 -2.88 13.12 -3.52
N ASP A 288 -2.10 14.04 -4.07
CA ASP A 288 -1.21 14.88 -3.26
C ASP A 288 -2.02 15.75 -2.30
N ALA A 289 -3.07 16.42 -2.80
CA ALA A 289 -3.98 17.19 -1.96
C ALA A 289 -4.67 16.32 -0.91
N PHE A 290 -5.12 15.11 -1.29
CA PHE A 290 -5.76 14.19 -0.35
C PHE A 290 -4.80 13.71 0.75
N TRP A 291 -3.55 13.33 0.39
CA TRP A 291 -2.59 12.89 1.39
C TRP A 291 -2.24 13.99 2.39
N ILE A 292 -2.10 15.25 1.92
CA ILE A 292 -1.87 16.42 2.78
C ILE A 292 -3.06 16.62 3.73
N GLU A 293 -4.31 16.56 3.23
CA GLU A 293 -5.53 16.63 4.07
C GLU A 293 -5.54 15.58 5.18
N GLN A 294 -4.94 14.41 4.93
CA GLN A 294 -4.85 13.31 5.90
C GLN A 294 -3.59 13.35 6.79
N GLY A 295 -2.87 14.46 6.83
CA GLY A 295 -1.66 14.64 7.64
C GLY A 295 -0.41 13.99 7.05
N GLY A 296 -0.45 13.65 5.76
CA GLY A 296 0.69 13.12 5.03
C GLY A 296 1.75 14.19 4.75
N THR A 297 3.02 13.81 4.85
CA THR A 297 4.16 14.66 4.52
C THR A 297 4.90 14.11 3.30
N PRO A 298 5.24 14.95 2.30
CA PRO A 298 5.98 14.48 1.15
C PRO A 298 7.38 14.03 1.57
N ILE A 299 7.83 12.90 1.02
CA ILE A 299 9.17 12.35 1.22
C ILE A 299 9.81 12.03 -0.14
N VAL A 300 11.07 11.58 -0.12
CA VAL A 300 11.83 11.25 -1.32
C VAL A 300 11.15 10.20 -2.20
N ASP A 301 11.55 10.13 -3.46
CA ASP A 301 11.13 9.10 -4.44
C ASP A 301 9.62 9.06 -4.76
N GLY A 302 8.93 10.18 -4.58
CA GLY A 302 7.53 10.30 -4.98
C GLY A 302 6.55 9.61 -4.04
N TRP A 303 6.84 9.65 -2.76
CA TRP A 303 5.99 9.14 -1.70
C TRP A 303 5.53 10.23 -0.76
N PHE A 304 4.40 9.99 -0.10
CA PHE A 304 3.97 10.65 1.12
C PHE A 304 4.11 9.68 2.29
N ALA A 305 4.68 10.12 3.40
CA ALA A 305 4.58 9.41 4.68
C ALA A 305 3.25 9.76 5.33
N LEU A 306 2.45 8.75 5.65
CA LEU A 306 1.17 8.92 6.34
C LEU A 306 1.30 8.51 7.80
N PRO A 307 0.53 9.13 8.72
CA PRO A 307 0.51 8.72 10.12
C PRO A 307 -0.06 7.29 10.24
N LEU A 308 0.60 6.45 11.04
CA LEU A 308 0.10 5.10 11.36
C LEU A 308 -1.19 5.17 12.17
N THR A 309 -1.29 6.16 13.04
CA THR A 309 -2.48 6.43 13.84
C THR A 309 -2.96 7.86 13.53
N PRO A 310 -3.95 8.02 12.65
CA PRO A 310 -4.50 9.33 12.36
C PRO A 310 -5.15 9.97 13.60
N ALA A 311 -5.00 11.26 13.75
CA ALA A 311 -5.72 12.00 14.79
C ALA A 311 -7.24 11.86 14.57
N ARG A 312 -7.96 11.46 15.62
CA ARG A 312 -9.41 11.29 15.58
C ARG A 312 -10.08 12.25 16.57
N LYS A 313 -11.16 12.88 16.11
CA LYS A 313 -12.05 13.63 17.03
C LYS A 313 -12.73 12.66 17.98
N THR A 314 -13.02 13.14 19.17
CA THR A 314 -13.86 12.45 20.16
C THR A 314 -15.27 13.04 20.16
N ALA A 315 -16.21 12.41 20.83
CA ALA A 315 -17.56 12.97 21.00
C ALA A 315 -17.57 14.30 21.78
N ALA A 316 -16.53 14.56 22.58
CA ALA A 316 -16.38 15.81 23.32
C ALA A 316 -16.01 16.98 22.37
N ASP A 317 -15.28 16.72 21.30
CA ASP A 317 -14.84 17.71 20.30
C ASP A 317 -15.96 18.11 19.34
N VAL A 318 -17.18 17.55 19.50
CA VAL A 318 -18.30 17.76 18.59
C VAL A 318 -19.47 18.44 19.36
N PRO A 319 -20.09 19.51 18.78
CA PRO A 319 -21.26 20.14 19.36
C PRO A 319 -22.36 19.12 19.66
N SER A 320 -23.09 19.34 20.77
CA SER A 320 -24.09 18.38 21.30
C SER A 320 -25.10 17.91 20.25
N GLN A 321 -25.58 18.82 19.41
CA GLN A 321 -26.56 18.57 18.33
C GLN A 321 -26.02 17.61 17.24
N HIS A 322 -24.72 17.47 17.09
CA HIS A 322 -24.09 16.61 16.07
C HIS A 322 -23.53 15.32 16.66
N ARG A 323 -23.52 15.11 17.99
CA ARG A 323 -22.94 13.94 18.64
C ARG A 323 -23.60 12.62 18.25
N ALA A 324 -24.90 12.62 18.03
CA ALA A 324 -25.60 11.40 17.61
C ALA A 324 -25.15 10.93 16.21
N ALA A 325 -25.05 11.84 15.24
CA ALA A 325 -24.54 11.53 13.90
C ALA A 325 -23.07 11.13 13.96
N PHE A 326 -22.27 11.81 14.77
CA PHE A 326 -20.86 11.47 15.00
C PHE A 326 -20.71 10.03 15.53
N ARG A 327 -21.48 9.64 16.58
CA ARG A 327 -21.41 8.29 17.14
C ARG A 327 -21.77 7.22 16.11
N ARG A 328 -22.81 7.41 15.31
CA ARG A 328 -23.19 6.46 14.24
C ARG A 328 -22.09 6.31 13.19
N ARG A 329 -21.47 7.42 12.80
CA ARG A 329 -20.34 7.43 11.87
C ARG A 329 -19.14 6.66 12.41
N GLU A 330 -18.78 6.90 13.69
CA GLU A 330 -17.65 6.17 14.34
C GLU A 330 -17.99 4.71 14.56
N ALA A 331 -19.23 4.36 14.89
CA ALA A 331 -19.67 2.96 14.99
C ALA A 331 -19.51 2.21 13.66
N LEU A 332 -19.91 2.84 12.53
CA LEU A 332 -19.72 2.24 11.21
C LEU A 332 -18.23 2.03 10.88
N ARG A 333 -17.38 3.02 11.19
CA ARG A 333 -15.92 2.92 11.01
C ARG A 333 -15.34 1.80 11.85
N THR A 334 -15.63 1.77 13.15
CA THR A 334 -15.16 0.74 14.09
C THR A 334 -15.62 -0.65 13.66
N HIS A 335 -16.85 -0.78 13.18
CA HIS A 335 -17.35 -2.06 12.65
C HIS A 335 -16.52 -2.52 11.44
N ALA A 336 -16.26 -1.64 10.47
CA ALA A 336 -15.43 -1.97 9.31
C ALA A 336 -13.99 -2.35 9.69
N GLU A 337 -13.38 -1.60 10.60
CA GLU A 337 -12.05 -1.90 11.15
C GLU A 337 -12.04 -3.24 11.87
N GLY A 338 -13.11 -3.54 12.63
CA GLY A 338 -13.29 -4.82 13.33
C GLY A 338 -13.38 -6.01 12.39
N LEU A 339 -14.10 -5.91 11.27
CA LEU A 339 -14.18 -6.95 10.24
C LEU A 339 -12.78 -7.27 9.67
N LEU A 340 -12.02 -6.24 9.33
CA LEU A 340 -10.66 -6.42 8.81
C LEU A 340 -9.72 -6.98 9.88
N ALA A 341 -9.80 -6.47 11.11
CA ALA A 341 -8.96 -6.93 12.22
C ALA A 341 -9.24 -8.39 12.61
N ALA A 342 -10.48 -8.84 12.52
CA ALA A 342 -10.87 -10.24 12.79
C ALA A 342 -10.29 -11.23 11.77
N ALA A 343 -10.13 -10.80 10.51
CA ALA A 343 -9.56 -11.63 9.45
C ALA A 343 -8.02 -11.73 9.51
N LEU A 344 -7.37 -10.79 10.20
CA LEU A 344 -5.91 -10.71 10.27
C LEU A 344 -5.41 -11.10 11.67
N PRO A 345 -4.31 -11.87 11.79
CA PRO A 345 -3.73 -12.18 13.10
C PRO A 345 -3.25 -10.90 13.78
N ALA A 346 -3.21 -10.90 15.11
CA ALA A 346 -2.52 -9.83 15.85
C ALA A 346 -1.02 -9.89 15.50
N ALA A 347 -0.40 -8.73 15.30
CA ALA A 347 1.05 -8.66 15.11
C ALA A 347 1.75 -9.33 16.30
N CYS A 348 2.58 -10.34 16.01
CA CYS A 348 3.38 -11.01 17.03
C CYS A 348 4.44 -9.98 17.51
N GLY A 349 4.22 -9.35 18.69
CA GLY A 349 5.14 -8.34 19.22
C GLY A 349 4.51 -7.15 19.95
N ALA A 350 3.18 -7.02 20.00
CA ALA A 350 2.53 -5.93 20.74
C ALA A 350 2.45 -6.16 22.28
N ALA A 351 2.92 -7.30 22.77
CA ALA A 351 2.75 -7.71 24.18
C ALA A 351 3.78 -7.13 25.17
N SER A 352 4.69 -6.21 24.81
CA SER A 352 5.73 -5.72 25.72
C SER A 352 5.97 -4.21 25.75
N ARG A 353 4.98 -3.38 25.42
CA ARG A 353 5.08 -1.92 25.60
C ARG A 353 4.01 -1.33 26.52
N GLY A 354 3.54 -2.09 27.49
CA GLY A 354 2.63 -1.63 28.51
C GLY A 354 3.12 -2.04 29.89
N GLY A 355 4.11 -1.32 30.45
CA GLY A 355 4.55 -1.57 31.81
C GLY A 355 5.95 -1.04 32.09
N GLN A 356 6.13 0.24 32.21
CA GLN A 356 6.99 0.90 33.21
C GLN A 356 6.62 2.39 33.25
#